data_e77c039e62edc62ac6bc707f8a3b953e
#
_entry.id   e77c039e62edc62ac6bc707f8a3b953e
#
_cell.length_a   1.000
_cell.length_b   1.000
_cell.length_c   1.000
_cell.angle_alpha   90.00
_cell.angle_beta   90.00
_cell.angle_gamma   90.00
#
_symmetry.space_group_name_H-M   'P 1'
#
loop_
_entity.id
_entity.type
_entity.pdbx_description
1 polymer ?
#
loop_
_entity_poly.entity_id
_entity_poly.type
_entity_poly.pdbx_seq_one_letter_code
_entity_poly.pdbx_strand_id
1 'polypeptide(L)'
;MLRVTVLERGRIVRGESDAHSESVRGTPQYRVLPSRLYDRLERSEVSHEERDGTGRVIDWRRRHGVVGQWVGVIQIPGLQLEILPKTDDASPEAGGGYVDATRRNLMTMLVRGGLGTVRSRGLADLSLKRATIHDRLVDAFLDRALEELERGLDRHYATEEGNLPVLRGKLVIAQQVTRNASQRHRFYCRHDALTETTPISIRLKQCCRVLVERRLPESVLTKVRDVLSILDEVPDVPFHRGHPDPVFNRQNERFEDVYSFSCMVLEGQAADARRGHVETFTLLFDMDKVFERFIAAFVQAEVIPKIDGAVARPQGKGDCRPLFHDPHAKRGVLNLKPDLIVERAGKTLVLDTKWKRLSEAKAARPSDPDLYQLYAYLHRYDCERATLLYPARAKLDRRDLDALRSKRGEKAGTIGVRFVDVSSPLWTPNGNADLARALADIISEGLGLSEPPPVEAPA
;
A
#
# COMPACT_ATOMS: atom_id res chain seq x y z
N MET A 1 15.47 5.22 22.97
CA MET A 1 15.44 5.04 21.51
C MET A 1 15.28 6.40 20.86
N LEU A 2 16.21 6.76 19.99
CA LEU A 2 16.21 8.04 19.28
C LEU A 2 15.17 8.00 18.17
N ARG A 3 14.30 9.03 18.08
CA ARG A 3 13.30 9.16 17.00
C ARG A 3 13.75 10.23 16.02
N VAL A 4 13.81 9.90 14.75
CA VAL A 4 14.28 10.78 13.68
C VAL A 4 13.29 10.77 12.54
N THR A 5 12.90 11.94 12.06
CA THR A 5 12.07 12.07 10.85
C THR A 5 12.94 12.58 9.70
N VAL A 6 12.84 11.92 8.55
CA VAL A 6 13.46 12.30 7.28
C VAL A 6 12.39 12.31 6.20
N LEU A 7 12.54 13.17 5.19
CA LEU A 7 11.66 13.13 4.02
C LEU A 7 12.17 12.15 2.97
N GLU A 8 11.28 11.63 2.15
CA GLU A 8 11.67 10.90 0.94
C GLU A 8 12.66 11.73 0.11
N ARG A 9 13.63 11.08 -0.53
CA ARG A 9 14.76 11.72 -1.23
C ARG A 9 15.62 12.64 -0.37
N GLY A 10 15.39 12.63 0.95
CA GLY A 10 16.24 13.30 1.93
C GLY A 10 17.59 12.58 2.10
N ARG A 11 18.54 13.29 2.68
CA ARG A 11 19.90 12.79 2.90
C ARG A 11 20.12 12.49 4.38
N ILE A 12 20.75 11.35 4.63
CA ILE A 12 21.21 10.94 5.95
C ILE A 12 22.72 10.92 5.92
N VAL A 13 23.36 11.69 6.78
CA VAL A 13 24.82 11.88 6.82
C VAL A 13 25.36 11.36 8.13
N ARG A 14 26.55 10.78 8.08
CA ARG A 14 27.30 10.32 9.23
C ARG A 14 27.87 11.51 9.99
N GLY A 15 27.50 11.64 11.28
CA GLY A 15 28.10 12.63 12.17
C GLY A 15 29.54 12.27 12.55
N GLU A 16 30.30 13.28 13.01
CA GLU A 16 31.62 13.09 13.53
C GLU A 16 31.60 12.27 14.83
N SER A 17 32.74 11.59 15.13
CA SER A 17 32.86 10.59 16.17
C SER A 17 32.97 11.14 17.60
N ASP A 18 32.58 12.39 17.86
CA ASP A 18 32.68 12.95 19.18
C ASP A 18 31.70 12.31 20.16
N ALA A 19 32.26 11.72 21.21
CA ALA A 19 31.60 10.92 22.23
C ALA A 19 30.52 11.65 23.05
N HIS A 20 30.21 12.92 22.76
CA HIS A 20 29.23 13.75 23.47
C HIS A 20 28.04 14.21 22.62
N SER A 21 27.97 13.88 21.33
CA SER A 21 26.89 14.31 20.46
C SER A 21 25.91 13.16 20.14
N GLU A 22 25.11 12.76 21.12
CA GLU A 22 23.98 11.84 20.92
C GLU A 22 22.78 12.51 20.24
N SER A 23 22.90 13.77 19.81
CA SER A 23 21.79 14.54 19.25
C SER A 23 21.75 14.50 17.72
N VAL A 24 20.55 14.34 17.18
CA VAL A 24 20.29 14.49 15.74
C VAL A 24 20.32 15.96 15.37
N ARG A 25 21.06 16.30 14.32
CA ARG A 25 21.14 17.68 13.79
C ARG A 25 20.54 17.76 12.39
N GLY A 26 20.17 18.95 11.99
CA GLY A 26 19.69 19.26 10.64
C GLY A 26 18.18 19.22 10.49
N THR A 27 17.75 19.41 9.26
CA THR A 27 16.32 19.48 8.83
C THR A 27 15.80 18.10 8.41
N PRO A 28 14.48 17.88 8.27
CA PRO A 28 13.95 16.62 7.74
C PRO A 28 14.50 16.23 6.37
N GLN A 29 14.98 17.19 5.56
CA GLN A 29 15.59 16.92 4.26
C GLN A 29 17.07 16.55 4.33
N TYR A 30 17.74 16.90 5.42
CA TYR A 30 19.17 16.66 5.63
C TYR A 30 19.40 16.34 7.10
N ARG A 31 19.58 15.08 7.43
CA ARG A 31 19.78 14.61 8.81
C ARG A 31 21.20 14.11 9.04
N VAL A 32 21.81 14.60 10.10
CA VAL A 32 23.08 14.10 10.58
C VAL A 32 22.81 13.17 11.75
N LEU A 33 23.13 11.90 11.60
CA LEU A 33 22.99 10.90 12.65
C LEU A 33 24.31 10.70 13.39
N PRO A 34 24.28 10.38 14.71
CA PRO A 34 25.45 9.88 15.42
C PRO A 34 26.11 8.73 14.65
N SER A 35 27.44 8.73 14.54
CA SER A 35 28.17 7.76 13.72
C SER A 35 27.80 6.31 14.02
N ARG A 36 27.63 5.95 15.29
CA ARG A 36 27.22 4.61 15.72
C ARG A 36 25.86 4.19 15.18
N LEU A 37 24.89 5.11 15.14
CA LEU A 37 23.55 4.82 14.63
C LEU A 37 23.53 4.81 13.10
N TYR A 38 24.30 5.71 12.47
CA TYR A 38 24.49 5.70 11.02
C TYR A 38 25.07 4.37 10.54
N ASP A 39 26.20 3.93 11.12
CA ASP A 39 26.87 2.69 10.74
C ASP A 39 25.99 1.44 11.00
N ARG A 40 25.13 1.49 12.01
CA ARG A 40 24.16 0.43 12.28
C ARG A 40 23.03 0.41 11.25
N LEU A 41 22.53 1.59 10.88
CA LEU A 41 21.48 1.72 9.85
C LEU A 41 22.02 1.28 8.49
N GLU A 42 23.26 1.67 8.12
CA GLU A 42 23.91 1.25 6.88
C GLU A 42 24.09 -0.27 6.82
N ARG A 43 24.58 -0.88 7.91
CA ARG A 43 24.75 -2.35 7.99
C ARG A 43 23.44 -3.11 7.96
N SER A 44 22.34 -2.50 8.39
CA SER A 44 21.03 -3.15 8.31
C SER A 44 20.58 -3.36 6.87
N GLU A 45 21.18 -2.67 5.88
CA GLU A 45 20.88 -2.77 4.45
C GLU A 45 19.39 -2.95 4.15
N VAL A 46 18.56 -2.11 4.75
CA VAL A 46 17.11 -2.19 4.57
C VAL A 46 16.78 -2.16 3.08
N SER A 47 16.27 -3.27 2.59
CA SER A 47 15.81 -3.41 1.22
C SER A 47 14.39 -3.95 1.24
N HIS A 48 13.57 -3.48 0.31
CA HIS A 48 12.26 -4.03 0.07
C HIS A 48 12.34 -4.93 -1.17
N GLU A 49 11.99 -6.21 -1.02
CA GLU A 49 11.88 -7.12 -2.17
C GLU A 49 10.49 -6.93 -2.77
N GLU A 50 10.42 -6.34 -3.94
CA GLU A 50 9.21 -6.37 -4.78
C GLU A 50 9.17 -7.68 -5.57
N ARG A 51 7.97 -8.10 -6.01
CA ARG A 51 7.80 -9.25 -6.92
C ARG A 51 8.62 -9.13 -8.20
N ASP A 52 8.96 -7.89 -8.60
CA ASP A 52 9.67 -7.56 -9.84
C ASP A 52 11.13 -7.09 -9.62
N GLY A 53 11.64 -7.15 -8.39
CA GLY A 53 13.03 -6.77 -8.08
C GLY A 53 13.24 -6.21 -6.68
N THR A 54 14.51 -6.15 -6.24
CA THR A 54 14.89 -5.58 -4.94
C THR A 54 15.05 -4.07 -5.04
N GLY A 55 14.09 -3.30 -4.51
CA GLY A 55 14.21 -1.85 -4.35
C GLY A 55 15.00 -1.51 -3.08
N ARG A 56 16.08 -0.74 -3.19
CA ARG A 56 16.79 -0.20 -2.03
C ARG A 56 15.98 0.93 -1.42
N VAL A 57 15.71 0.84 -0.13
CA VAL A 57 15.01 1.91 0.61
C VAL A 57 15.92 3.11 0.80
N ILE A 58 17.23 2.88 1.05
CA ILE A 58 18.25 3.92 1.16
C ILE A 58 19.38 3.57 0.18
N ASP A 59 19.68 4.50 -0.73
CA ASP A 59 20.82 4.40 -1.64
C ASP A 59 22.07 4.94 -0.92
N TRP A 60 22.91 4.01 -0.45
CA TRP A 60 24.13 4.34 0.28
C TRP A 60 25.24 4.76 -0.67
N ARG A 61 25.73 5.98 -0.49
CA ARG A 61 26.83 6.58 -1.21
C ARG A 61 28.00 6.79 -0.27
N ARG A 62 29.18 7.07 -0.80
CA ARG A 62 30.44 7.18 -0.06
C ARG A 62 30.37 8.05 1.22
N ARG A 63 29.52 9.07 1.29
CA ARG A 63 29.44 10.02 2.41
C ARG A 63 28.03 10.20 3.00
N HIS A 64 27.00 9.65 2.38
CA HIS A 64 25.64 9.82 2.83
C HIS A 64 24.72 8.75 2.23
N GLY A 65 23.63 8.44 2.90
CA GLY A 65 22.50 7.70 2.36
C GLY A 65 21.46 8.66 1.78
N VAL A 66 20.87 8.29 0.65
CA VAL A 66 19.73 9.00 0.05
C VAL A 66 18.50 8.10 0.17
N VAL A 67 17.45 8.60 0.84
CA VAL A 67 16.20 7.88 0.97
C VAL A 67 15.50 7.81 -0.39
N GLY A 68 15.00 6.64 -0.78
CA GLY A 68 14.22 6.43 -2.01
C GLY A 68 12.83 7.05 -1.93
N GLN A 69 11.89 6.50 -2.70
CA GLN A 69 10.47 6.91 -2.72
C GLN A 69 9.61 6.14 -1.72
N TRP A 70 10.24 5.53 -0.73
CA TRP A 70 9.60 4.78 0.34
C TRP A 70 9.22 5.71 1.48
N VAL A 71 8.05 5.45 2.09
CA VAL A 71 7.56 6.13 3.29
C VAL A 71 7.17 5.13 4.35
N GLY A 72 7.20 5.55 5.61
CA GLY A 72 6.89 4.68 6.73
C GLY A 72 7.93 4.72 7.83
N VAL A 73 8.29 3.57 8.41
CA VAL A 73 9.19 3.49 9.57
C VAL A 73 10.21 2.38 9.43
N ILE A 74 11.46 2.68 9.77
CA ILE A 74 12.54 1.72 9.99
C ILE A 74 12.94 1.80 11.45
N GLN A 75 12.93 0.68 12.14
CA GLN A 75 13.33 0.58 13.53
C GLN A 75 14.51 -0.37 13.67
N ILE A 76 15.61 0.14 14.22
CA ILE A 76 16.81 -0.63 14.59
C ILE A 76 17.13 -0.39 16.07
N PRO A 77 17.94 -1.21 16.73
CA PRO A 77 18.34 -0.97 18.10
C PRO A 77 18.92 0.43 18.30
N GLY A 78 18.24 1.24 19.12
CA GLY A 78 18.61 2.61 19.45
C GLY A 78 18.04 3.70 18.53
N LEU A 79 17.50 3.36 17.35
CA LEU A 79 16.97 4.34 16.38
C LEU A 79 15.62 3.90 15.83
N GLN A 80 14.69 4.85 15.77
CA GLN A 80 13.46 4.78 14.95
C GLN A 80 13.51 5.89 13.91
N LEU A 81 13.63 5.51 12.63
CA LEU A 81 13.64 6.41 11.50
C LEU A 81 12.27 6.44 10.85
N GLU A 82 11.60 7.58 10.89
CA GLU A 82 10.33 7.84 10.21
C GLU A 82 10.62 8.52 8.88
N ILE A 83 10.10 7.96 7.79
CA ILE A 83 10.24 8.50 6.45
C ILE A 83 8.88 9.04 6.01
N LEU A 84 8.81 10.34 5.73
CA LEU A 84 7.59 11.01 5.29
C LEU A 84 7.67 11.41 3.80
N PRO A 85 6.53 11.49 3.11
CA PRO A 85 6.52 11.96 1.74
C PRO A 85 6.92 13.44 1.67
N LYS A 86 7.52 13.83 0.58
CA LYS A 86 7.76 15.24 0.30
C LYS A 86 6.60 15.81 -0.52
N THR A 87 5.57 16.32 0.14
CA THR A 87 4.35 16.83 -0.50
C THR A 87 4.48 18.25 -1.01
N ASP A 88 5.41 19.05 -0.45
CA ASP A 88 5.57 20.47 -0.76
C ASP A 88 7.05 20.85 -0.95
N ASP A 89 7.30 21.97 -1.62
CA ASP A 89 8.60 22.65 -1.70
C ASP A 89 8.81 23.65 -0.55
N ALA A 90 7.89 23.71 0.41
CA ALA A 90 8.05 24.55 1.58
C ALA A 90 9.43 24.31 2.22
N SER A 91 10.13 25.39 2.49
CA SER A 91 11.47 25.36 3.08
C SER A 91 11.48 24.46 4.29
N PRO A 92 12.54 23.65 4.46
CA PRO A 92 12.74 22.79 5.63
C PRO A 92 12.70 23.53 6.98
N GLU A 93 12.71 24.84 6.94
CA GLU A 93 12.61 25.77 8.07
C GLU A 93 11.16 25.93 8.60
N ALA A 94 10.15 25.48 7.85
CA ALA A 94 8.76 25.43 8.33
C ALA A 94 8.68 24.40 9.45
N GLY A 95 8.70 24.84 10.69
CA GLY A 95 8.85 24.07 11.92
C GLY A 95 7.94 22.85 12.11
N GLY A 96 7.81 22.33 13.32
CA GLY A 96 7.10 21.08 13.64
C GLY A 96 5.70 20.92 13.03
N GLY A 97 5.00 22.01 12.71
CA GLY A 97 3.69 21.99 12.05
C GLY A 97 3.67 21.34 10.65
N TYR A 98 4.72 21.51 9.86
CA TYR A 98 4.85 20.89 8.53
C TYR A 98 4.96 19.36 8.63
N VAL A 99 5.81 18.87 9.52
CA VAL A 99 6.02 17.43 9.73
C VAL A 99 4.73 16.77 10.19
N ASP A 100 3.99 17.40 11.09
CA ASP A 100 2.72 16.88 11.60
C ASP A 100 1.62 16.89 10.53
N ALA A 101 1.55 17.93 9.71
CA ALA A 101 0.62 18.01 8.59
C ALA A 101 0.94 16.92 7.54
N THR A 102 2.19 16.78 7.15
CA THR A 102 2.63 15.74 6.21
C THR A 102 2.34 14.33 6.73
N ARG A 103 2.57 14.10 8.02
CA ARG A 103 2.24 12.83 8.68
C ARG A 103 0.75 12.52 8.62
N ARG A 104 -0.11 13.52 8.90
CA ARG A 104 -1.57 13.35 8.82
C ARG A 104 -2.03 13.10 7.40
N ASN A 105 -1.48 13.80 6.41
CA ASN A 105 -1.80 13.56 5.00
C ASN A 105 -1.42 12.15 4.58
N LEU A 106 -0.20 11.68 4.92
CA LEU A 106 0.22 10.31 4.64
C LEU A 106 -0.73 9.28 5.28
N MET A 107 -1.10 9.47 6.55
CA MET A 107 -2.07 8.59 7.22
C MET A 107 -3.42 8.59 6.50
N THR A 108 -3.91 9.76 6.09
CA THR A 108 -5.17 9.87 5.33
C THR A 108 -5.09 9.13 3.99
N MET A 109 -3.96 9.27 3.29
CA MET A 109 -3.74 8.57 2.00
C MET A 109 -3.68 7.05 2.20
N LEU A 110 -2.95 6.56 3.20
CA LEU A 110 -2.85 5.13 3.52
C LEU A 110 -4.20 4.53 3.89
N VAL A 111 -4.94 5.20 4.75
CA VAL A 111 -6.25 4.74 5.22
C VAL A 111 -7.28 4.72 4.10
N ARG A 112 -7.41 5.81 3.35
CA ARG A 112 -8.38 5.88 2.24
C ARG A 112 -8.00 4.98 1.07
N GLY A 113 -6.69 4.78 0.84
CA GLY A 113 -6.17 3.88 -0.19
C GLY A 113 -6.27 2.39 0.16
N GLY A 114 -6.84 2.03 1.32
CA GLY A 114 -6.95 0.64 1.77
C GLY A 114 -5.62 0.00 2.14
N LEU A 115 -4.57 0.80 2.34
CA LEU A 115 -3.26 0.34 2.83
C LEU A 115 -3.14 0.47 4.36
N GLY A 116 -4.06 1.22 4.96
CA GLY A 116 -4.25 1.32 6.39
C GLY A 116 -5.71 1.03 6.71
N THR A 117 -5.97 0.09 7.56
CA THR A 117 -7.28 -0.55 7.80
C THR A 117 -8.27 0.27 8.63
N VAL A 118 -8.23 1.61 8.60
CA VAL A 118 -9.08 2.48 9.42
C VAL A 118 -10.26 3.03 8.64
N ARG A 119 -11.46 2.88 9.17
CA ARG A 119 -12.61 3.71 8.76
C ARG A 119 -12.39 5.16 9.22
N SER A 120 -12.77 6.11 8.38
CA SER A 120 -12.55 7.56 8.52
C SER A 120 -13.00 8.20 9.85
N ARG A 121 -13.79 7.53 10.70
CA ARG A 121 -14.25 8.04 11.98
C ARG A 121 -13.15 8.22 13.05
N GLY A 122 -12.02 7.50 12.94
CA GLY A 122 -10.91 7.59 13.89
C GLY A 122 -9.85 8.64 13.53
N LEU A 123 -9.87 9.21 12.31
CA LEU A 123 -8.85 10.15 11.87
C LEU A 123 -8.93 11.54 12.51
N ALA A 124 -10.13 11.98 12.92
CA ALA A 124 -10.34 13.28 13.53
C ALA A 124 -9.79 13.38 14.97
N ASP A 125 -9.70 12.25 15.68
CA ASP A 125 -9.34 12.20 17.12
C ASP A 125 -7.85 11.89 17.36
N LEU A 126 -7.04 11.98 16.31
CA LEU A 126 -5.61 11.69 16.36
C LEU A 126 -4.83 12.82 17.07
N SER A 127 -4.89 12.88 18.38
CA SER A 127 -3.96 13.68 19.17
C SER A 127 -2.53 13.13 19.01
N LEU A 128 -1.83 13.63 17.98
CA LEU A 128 -0.56 13.12 17.47
C LEU A 128 0.65 13.35 18.38
N LYS A 129 0.48 13.96 19.54
CA LYS A 129 1.63 14.47 20.32
C LYS A 129 2.57 13.41 20.89
N ARG A 130 2.24 12.10 20.89
CA ARG A 130 3.09 11.04 21.48
C ARG A 130 3.21 9.74 20.67
N ALA A 131 2.29 9.43 19.74
CA ALA A 131 2.32 8.19 18.95
C ALA A 131 2.99 8.38 17.59
N THR A 132 3.73 7.39 17.15
CA THR A 132 4.38 7.38 15.83
C THR A 132 3.41 6.93 14.74
N ILE A 133 3.75 7.14 13.45
CA ILE A 133 2.99 6.54 12.32
C ILE A 133 2.88 5.03 12.50
N HIS A 134 3.97 4.37 12.91
CA HIS A 134 3.99 2.95 13.18
C HIS A 134 2.92 2.53 14.18
N ASP A 135 2.90 3.16 15.36
CA ASP A 135 1.95 2.83 16.42
C ASP A 135 0.51 2.99 15.94
N ARG A 136 0.24 4.02 15.13
CA ARG A 136 -1.09 4.31 14.58
C ARG A 136 -1.52 3.33 13.49
N LEU A 137 -0.59 2.95 12.61
CA LEU A 137 -0.89 1.96 11.56
C LEU A 137 -1.16 0.58 12.16
N VAL A 138 -0.36 0.18 13.17
CA VAL A 138 -0.59 -1.07 13.89
C VAL A 138 -1.90 -1.04 14.67
N ASP A 139 -2.20 0.07 15.36
CA ASP A 139 -3.46 0.26 16.10
C ASP A 139 -4.67 0.10 15.17
N ALA A 140 -4.64 0.79 14.06
CA ALA A 140 -5.65 0.76 13.02
C ALA A 140 -5.84 -0.64 12.39
N PHE A 141 -4.74 -1.32 12.11
CA PHE A 141 -4.75 -2.69 11.62
C PHE A 141 -5.43 -3.64 12.61
N LEU A 142 -5.12 -3.49 13.90
CA LEU A 142 -5.71 -4.34 14.94
C LEU A 142 -7.21 -4.06 15.11
N ASP A 143 -7.64 -2.79 15.05
CA ASP A 143 -9.06 -2.46 15.09
C ASP A 143 -9.82 -3.13 13.93
N ARG A 144 -9.25 -3.09 12.73
CA ARG A 144 -9.84 -3.74 11.57
C ARG A 144 -9.83 -5.26 11.72
N ALA A 145 -8.73 -5.84 12.18
CA ALA A 145 -8.63 -7.28 12.41
C ALA A 145 -9.68 -7.76 13.42
N LEU A 146 -9.83 -7.06 14.55
CA LEU A 146 -10.84 -7.37 15.56
C LEU A 146 -12.27 -7.23 15.00
N GLU A 147 -12.57 -6.15 14.27
CA GLU A 147 -13.89 -5.96 13.63
C GLU A 147 -14.25 -7.13 12.71
N GLU A 148 -13.29 -7.62 11.89
CA GLU A 148 -13.55 -8.74 10.98
C GLU A 148 -13.61 -10.09 11.70
N LEU A 149 -12.80 -10.28 12.74
CA LEU A 149 -12.83 -11.49 13.57
C LEU A 149 -14.12 -11.61 14.39
N GLU A 150 -14.68 -10.49 14.89
CA GLU A 150 -15.97 -10.45 15.58
C GLU A 150 -17.13 -10.89 14.67
N ARG A 151 -17.02 -10.66 13.36
CA ARG A 151 -17.99 -11.14 12.35
C ARG A 151 -17.84 -12.64 12.07
N GLY A 152 -16.80 -13.27 12.61
CA GLY A 152 -16.46 -14.68 12.47
C GLY A 152 -15.15 -14.91 11.73
N LEU A 153 -14.49 -16.01 12.10
CA LEU A 153 -13.23 -16.45 11.50
C LEU A 153 -13.41 -16.90 10.05
N ASP A 154 -12.33 -16.78 9.27
CA ASP A 154 -12.25 -17.42 7.96
C ASP A 154 -12.22 -18.94 8.13
N ARG A 155 -13.04 -19.66 7.37
CA ARG A 155 -13.19 -21.12 7.46
C ARG A 155 -13.16 -21.72 6.07
N HIS A 156 -12.52 -22.87 5.97
CA HIS A 156 -12.58 -23.68 4.75
C HIS A 156 -12.70 -25.18 5.10
N TYR A 157 -13.13 -25.95 4.12
CA TYR A 157 -13.13 -27.40 4.25
C TYR A 157 -11.75 -27.94 3.92
N ALA A 158 -11.14 -28.62 4.89
CA ALA A 158 -9.88 -29.36 4.69
C ALA A 158 -10.18 -30.87 4.71
N THR A 159 -9.57 -31.59 3.79
CA THR A 159 -9.68 -33.05 3.78
C THR A 159 -8.76 -33.63 4.84
N GLU A 160 -9.31 -34.26 5.83
CA GLU A 160 -8.61 -34.93 6.93
C GLU A 160 -8.69 -36.45 6.82
N GLU A 161 -7.61 -37.11 7.21
CA GLU A 161 -7.59 -38.56 7.39
C GLU A 161 -7.36 -38.88 8.85
N GLY A 162 -8.22 -39.72 9.40
CA GLY A 162 -8.13 -40.08 10.81
C GLY A 162 -8.81 -41.41 11.18
N ASN A 163 -8.39 -41.95 12.31
CA ASN A 163 -8.99 -43.17 12.89
C ASN A 163 -10.10 -42.76 13.86
N LEU A 164 -11.36 -42.82 13.41
CA LEU A 164 -12.52 -42.30 14.11
C LEU A 164 -13.36 -43.43 14.73
N PRO A 165 -14.10 -43.16 15.81
CA PRO A 165 -15.03 -44.12 16.41
C PRO A 165 -16.30 -44.33 15.58
N VAL A 166 -16.57 -43.42 14.61
CA VAL A 166 -17.75 -43.46 13.74
C VAL A 166 -17.31 -43.33 12.30
N LEU A 167 -17.97 -44.01 11.37
CA LEU A 167 -17.72 -43.85 9.94
C LEU A 167 -18.13 -42.47 9.49
N ARG A 168 -17.16 -41.70 8.95
CA ARG A 168 -17.37 -40.34 8.43
C ARG A 168 -16.69 -40.17 7.06
N GLY A 169 -17.42 -39.75 6.09
CA GLY A 169 -16.87 -39.58 4.73
C GLY A 169 -16.50 -40.92 4.07
N LYS A 170 -15.32 -41.01 3.47
CA LYS A 170 -14.85 -42.19 2.74
C LYS A 170 -13.94 -43.08 3.60
N LEU A 171 -14.25 -44.37 3.71
CA LEU A 171 -13.37 -45.35 4.34
C LEU A 171 -12.12 -45.60 3.51
N VAL A 172 -10.94 -45.45 4.12
CA VAL A 172 -9.64 -45.73 3.48
C VAL A 172 -9.28 -47.18 3.74
N ILE A 173 -9.72 -48.11 2.85
CA ILE A 173 -9.66 -49.54 3.04
C ILE A 173 -8.25 -50.03 3.40
N ALA A 174 -7.22 -49.56 2.69
CA ALA A 174 -5.84 -49.98 2.96
C ALA A 174 -5.40 -49.67 4.42
N GLN A 175 -5.73 -48.50 4.92
CA GLN A 175 -5.43 -48.08 6.30
C GLN A 175 -6.36 -48.78 7.32
N GLN A 176 -7.60 -49.01 6.94
CA GLN A 176 -8.55 -49.76 7.78
C GLN A 176 -8.06 -51.17 8.08
N VAL A 177 -7.64 -51.88 7.04
CA VAL A 177 -7.13 -53.28 7.20
C VAL A 177 -5.84 -53.30 8.00
N THR A 178 -4.94 -52.34 7.74
CA THR A 178 -3.62 -52.31 8.39
C THR A 178 -3.68 -51.85 9.84
N ARG A 179 -4.44 -50.78 10.13
CA ARG A 179 -4.44 -50.14 11.46
C ARG A 179 -5.54 -50.68 12.39
N ASN A 180 -6.67 -51.09 11.84
CA ASN A 180 -7.84 -51.50 12.59
C ASN A 180 -8.13 -53.03 12.54
N ALA A 181 -7.16 -53.86 12.14
CA ALA A 181 -7.31 -55.32 12.11
C ALA A 181 -7.80 -55.90 13.46
N SER A 182 -7.32 -55.35 14.58
CA SER A 182 -7.73 -55.71 15.94
C SER A 182 -8.74 -54.74 16.57
N GLN A 183 -9.03 -53.61 15.96
CA GLN A 183 -9.90 -52.55 16.48
C GLN A 183 -11.13 -52.37 15.60
N ARG A 184 -11.99 -53.40 15.50
CA ARG A 184 -13.16 -53.43 14.58
C ARG A 184 -14.20 -52.34 14.85
N HIS A 185 -14.14 -51.63 15.98
CA HIS A 185 -15.02 -50.54 16.35
C HIS A 185 -14.52 -49.17 15.89
N ARG A 186 -13.37 -49.12 15.18
CA ARG A 186 -12.82 -47.87 14.62
C ARG A 186 -12.76 -47.92 13.11
N PHE A 187 -12.88 -46.72 12.51
CA PHE A 187 -12.93 -46.54 11.06
C PHE A 187 -11.85 -45.57 10.64
N TYR A 188 -10.94 -45.98 9.77
CA TYR A 188 -9.97 -45.07 9.20
C TYR A 188 -10.59 -44.37 8.00
N CYS A 189 -10.96 -43.08 8.18
CA CYS A 189 -11.76 -42.34 7.25
C CYS A 189 -11.01 -41.17 6.67
N ARG A 190 -11.36 -40.81 5.42
CA ARG A 190 -11.06 -39.53 4.80
C ARG A 190 -12.36 -38.77 4.74
N HIS A 191 -12.38 -37.55 5.33
CA HIS A 191 -13.56 -36.71 5.37
C HIS A 191 -13.16 -35.25 5.32
N ASP A 192 -14.10 -34.40 4.89
CA ASP A 192 -13.90 -32.97 4.91
C ASP A 192 -14.35 -32.43 6.28
N ALA A 193 -13.45 -31.71 6.94
CA ALA A 193 -13.67 -31.03 8.20
C ALA A 193 -13.61 -29.52 7.97
N LEU A 194 -14.56 -28.80 8.56
CA LEU A 194 -14.51 -27.34 8.57
C LEU A 194 -13.44 -26.90 9.56
N THR A 195 -12.43 -26.17 9.08
CA THR A 195 -11.31 -25.71 9.91
C THR A 195 -11.15 -24.20 9.84
N GLU A 196 -10.67 -23.61 10.92
CA GLU A 196 -10.28 -22.20 11.04
C GLU A 196 -8.77 -22.00 10.76
N THR A 197 -8.04 -23.09 10.57
CA THR A 197 -6.62 -23.08 10.19
C THR A 197 -6.49 -22.73 8.71
N THR A 198 -6.77 -21.47 8.37
CA THR A 198 -6.68 -20.95 7.01
C THR A 198 -5.38 -20.17 6.79
N PRO A 199 -4.94 -19.97 5.55
CA PRO A 199 -3.79 -19.11 5.29
C PRO A 199 -3.95 -17.70 5.88
N ILE A 200 -5.18 -17.16 5.93
CA ILE A 200 -5.50 -15.85 6.51
C ILE A 200 -5.26 -15.87 8.02
N SER A 201 -5.86 -16.82 8.73
CA SER A 201 -5.73 -16.94 10.19
C SER A 201 -4.28 -17.19 10.62
N ILE A 202 -3.56 -18.04 9.90
CA ILE A 202 -2.13 -18.31 10.15
C ILE A 202 -1.30 -17.03 9.99
N ARG A 203 -1.48 -16.28 8.89
CA ARG A 203 -0.73 -15.03 8.64
C ARG A 203 -1.01 -13.98 9.69
N LEU A 204 -2.27 -13.82 10.05
CA LEU A 204 -2.68 -12.87 11.09
C LEU A 204 -2.06 -13.23 12.45
N LYS A 205 -2.11 -14.51 12.84
CA LYS A 205 -1.47 -14.98 14.08
C LYS A 205 0.04 -14.75 14.08
N GLN A 206 0.73 -15.11 12.99
CA GLN A 206 2.15 -14.86 12.81
C GLN A 206 2.49 -13.37 12.96
N CYS A 207 1.72 -12.48 12.31
CA CYS A 207 1.89 -11.03 12.42
C CYS A 207 1.75 -10.57 13.89
N CYS A 208 0.71 -11.01 14.59
CA CYS A 208 0.48 -10.65 15.98
C CYS A 208 1.59 -11.18 16.91
N ARG A 209 2.15 -12.37 16.67
CA ARG A 209 3.32 -12.87 17.41
C ARG A 209 4.54 -11.96 17.26
N VAL A 210 4.78 -11.46 16.03
CA VAL A 210 5.84 -10.49 15.79
C VAL A 210 5.57 -9.17 16.53
N LEU A 211 4.33 -8.67 16.49
CA LEU A 211 3.96 -7.40 17.10
C LEU A 211 4.05 -7.42 18.63
N VAL A 212 3.76 -8.55 19.30
CA VAL A 212 3.90 -8.70 20.77
C VAL A 212 5.34 -8.44 21.23
N GLU A 213 6.33 -8.80 20.45
CA GLU A 213 7.75 -8.61 20.79
C GLU A 213 8.22 -7.17 20.56
N ARG A 214 7.35 -6.30 20.03
CA ARG A 214 7.70 -4.90 19.70
C ARG A 214 7.35 -3.95 20.83
N ARG A 215 8.05 -2.82 20.85
CA ARG A 215 7.80 -1.72 21.81
C ARG A 215 6.62 -0.87 21.32
N LEU A 216 5.43 -1.40 21.50
CA LEU A 216 4.17 -0.72 21.20
C LEU A 216 3.56 -0.12 22.50
N PRO A 217 2.66 0.88 22.39
CA PRO A 217 1.85 1.35 23.52
C PRO A 217 1.03 0.20 24.11
N GLU A 218 0.80 0.22 25.43
CA GLU A 218 0.07 -0.85 26.12
C GLU A 218 -1.36 -1.04 25.58
N SER A 219 -2.03 0.04 25.20
CA SER A 219 -3.35 -0.04 24.56
C SER A 219 -3.33 -0.83 23.24
N VAL A 220 -2.26 -0.73 22.48
CA VAL A 220 -2.08 -1.47 21.23
C VAL A 220 -1.72 -2.93 21.52
N LEU A 221 -0.85 -3.17 22.50
CA LEU A 221 -0.49 -4.53 22.94
C LEU A 221 -1.70 -5.31 23.46
N THR A 222 -2.64 -4.64 24.13
CA THR A 222 -3.90 -5.27 24.55
C THR A 222 -4.67 -5.80 23.35
N LYS A 223 -4.86 -4.99 22.32
CA LYS A 223 -5.52 -5.43 21.07
C LYS A 223 -4.79 -6.61 20.38
N VAL A 224 -3.44 -6.61 20.41
CA VAL A 224 -2.66 -7.75 19.88
C VAL A 224 -2.99 -9.04 20.65
N ARG A 225 -3.06 -8.96 21.98
CA ARG A 225 -3.43 -10.10 22.84
C ARG A 225 -4.86 -10.57 22.60
N ASP A 226 -5.79 -9.65 22.38
CA ASP A 226 -7.19 -9.96 22.05
C ASP A 226 -7.28 -10.74 20.73
N VAL A 227 -6.59 -10.29 19.68
CA VAL A 227 -6.51 -11.03 18.39
C VAL A 227 -5.90 -12.42 18.59
N LEU A 228 -4.80 -12.54 19.36
CA LEU A 228 -4.16 -13.82 19.64
C LEU A 228 -5.07 -14.76 20.43
N SER A 229 -5.88 -14.23 21.34
CA SER A 229 -6.87 -15.00 22.11
C SER A 229 -7.97 -15.57 21.21
N ILE A 230 -8.46 -14.77 20.23
CA ILE A 230 -9.46 -15.24 19.25
C ILE A 230 -8.87 -16.34 18.35
N LEU A 231 -7.59 -16.25 18.04
CA LEU A 231 -6.88 -17.19 17.17
C LEU A 231 -6.18 -18.33 17.97
N ASP A 232 -6.59 -18.61 19.21
CA ASP A 232 -5.88 -19.56 20.07
C ASP A 232 -5.82 -20.97 19.46
N GLU A 233 -6.91 -21.44 18.87
CA GLU A 233 -7.00 -22.76 18.23
C GLU A 233 -6.21 -22.87 16.90
N VAL A 234 -5.82 -21.75 16.29
CA VAL A 234 -4.98 -21.75 15.09
C VAL A 234 -3.54 -22.13 15.47
N PRO A 235 -2.89 -23.10 14.81
CA PRO A 235 -1.55 -23.53 15.17
C PRO A 235 -0.51 -22.43 14.99
N ASP A 236 0.47 -22.36 15.90
CA ASP A 236 1.65 -21.52 15.75
C ASP A 236 2.59 -22.12 14.70
N VAL A 237 2.59 -21.58 13.51
CA VAL A 237 3.40 -22.00 12.38
C VAL A 237 4.50 -20.96 12.13
N PRO A 238 5.79 -21.35 12.00
CA PRO A 238 6.85 -20.43 11.61
C PRO A 238 6.55 -19.75 10.27
N PHE A 239 6.94 -18.47 10.14
CA PHE A 239 6.76 -17.76 8.88
C PHE A 239 7.71 -18.29 7.81
N HIS A 240 7.15 -18.70 6.68
CA HIS A 240 7.88 -19.02 5.45
C HIS A 240 7.24 -18.31 4.26
N ARG A 241 8.05 -17.69 3.39
CA ARG A 241 7.58 -16.99 2.17
C ARG A 241 6.87 -17.92 1.17
N GLY A 242 7.12 -19.21 1.21
CA GLY A 242 6.53 -20.21 0.33
C GLY A 242 5.16 -20.76 0.77
N HIS A 243 4.56 -20.24 1.83
CA HIS A 243 3.18 -20.61 2.14
C HIS A 243 2.22 -20.12 1.06
N PRO A 244 1.25 -20.95 0.65
CA PRO A 244 0.29 -20.55 -0.37
C PRO A 244 -0.52 -19.34 0.08
N ASP A 245 -0.71 -18.39 -0.85
CA ASP A 245 -1.62 -17.27 -0.63
C ASP A 245 -3.08 -17.77 -0.61
N PRO A 246 -3.97 -17.12 0.16
CA PRO A 246 -5.38 -17.45 0.15
C PRO A 246 -6.00 -17.11 -1.21
N VAL A 247 -6.99 -17.88 -1.61
CA VAL A 247 -7.87 -17.51 -2.71
C VAL A 247 -9.02 -16.69 -2.13
N PHE A 248 -9.02 -15.39 -2.43
CA PHE A 248 -10.10 -14.51 -1.98
C PHE A 248 -11.37 -14.75 -2.78
N ASN A 249 -12.49 -14.80 -2.08
CA ASN A 249 -13.84 -14.95 -2.63
C ASN A 249 -14.81 -14.08 -1.79
N ARG A 250 -16.10 -14.08 -2.15
CA ARG A 250 -17.12 -13.25 -1.45
C ARG A 250 -17.23 -13.48 0.05
N GLN A 251 -16.80 -14.62 0.56
CA GLN A 251 -16.89 -14.95 2.00
C GLN A 251 -15.72 -14.39 2.79
N ASN A 252 -14.51 -14.34 2.21
CA ASN A 252 -13.29 -13.97 2.90
C ASN A 252 -12.59 -12.71 2.33
N GLU A 253 -13.09 -12.09 1.25
CA GLU A 253 -12.54 -10.86 0.67
C GLU A 253 -12.44 -9.72 1.69
N ARG A 254 -13.27 -9.72 2.72
CA ARG A 254 -13.23 -8.77 3.83
C ARG A 254 -11.91 -8.80 4.63
N PHE A 255 -11.16 -9.89 4.56
CA PHE A 255 -9.85 -10.04 5.19
C PHE A 255 -8.67 -9.64 4.29
N GLU A 256 -8.90 -9.26 3.03
CA GLU A 256 -7.83 -8.96 2.06
C GLU A 256 -6.86 -7.89 2.58
N ASP A 257 -7.39 -6.80 3.15
CA ASP A 257 -6.58 -5.72 3.71
C ASP A 257 -5.78 -6.18 4.93
N VAL A 258 -6.43 -6.92 5.85
CA VAL A 258 -5.80 -7.48 7.06
C VAL A 258 -4.69 -8.46 6.68
N TYR A 259 -4.94 -9.32 5.70
CA TYR A 259 -3.95 -10.27 5.18
C TYR A 259 -2.76 -9.55 4.54
N SER A 260 -3.03 -8.57 3.69
CA SER A 260 -1.99 -7.79 3.00
C SER A 260 -1.08 -7.05 3.98
N PHE A 261 -1.65 -6.43 5.02
CA PHE A 261 -0.88 -5.78 6.07
C PHE A 261 -0.04 -6.79 6.88
N SER A 262 -0.63 -7.94 7.21
CA SER A 262 0.10 -9.01 7.91
C SER A 262 1.31 -9.51 7.11
N CYS A 263 1.14 -9.71 5.81
CA CYS A 263 2.24 -10.09 4.92
C CYS A 263 3.34 -9.03 4.89
N MET A 264 2.99 -7.74 4.79
CA MET A 264 3.94 -6.63 4.78
C MET A 264 4.80 -6.58 6.06
N VAL A 265 4.17 -6.76 7.24
CA VAL A 265 4.88 -6.83 8.53
C VAL A 265 5.83 -8.03 8.58
N LEU A 266 5.38 -9.18 8.12
CA LEU A 266 6.17 -10.42 8.14
C LEU A 266 7.33 -10.41 7.12
N GLU A 267 7.12 -9.84 5.94
CA GLU A 267 8.16 -9.70 4.92
C GLU A 267 9.27 -8.76 5.35
N GLY A 268 8.90 -7.65 6.02
CA GLY A 268 9.86 -6.76 6.65
C GLY A 268 10.79 -7.48 7.63
N GLN A 269 10.25 -8.42 8.41
CA GLN A 269 11.02 -9.27 9.34
C GLN A 269 11.91 -10.32 8.64
N ALA A 270 11.40 -10.98 7.62
CA ALA A 270 12.12 -12.07 6.96
C ALA A 270 13.35 -11.59 6.18
N ALA A 271 13.36 -10.35 5.73
CA ALA A 271 14.53 -9.73 5.14
C ALA A 271 15.69 -9.62 6.14
N ASP A 272 15.36 -9.40 7.42
CA ASP A 272 16.34 -9.25 8.50
C ASP A 272 16.93 -10.57 9.00
N ALA A 273 16.11 -11.62 9.11
CA ALA A 273 16.53 -12.92 9.62
C ALA A 273 17.62 -13.60 8.76
N ARG A 274 17.65 -13.32 7.45
CA ARG A 274 18.66 -13.87 6.53
C ARG A 274 20.05 -13.24 6.69
N ARG A 275 20.13 -12.04 7.27
CA ARG A 275 21.37 -11.24 7.37
C ARG A 275 22.06 -11.26 8.73
N GLY A 276 21.47 -11.95 9.70
CA GLY A 276 22.15 -12.50 10.90
C GLY A 276 22.63 -11.53 11.97
N HIS A 277 22.47 -10.20 11.88
CA HIS A 277 23.20 -9.31 12.80
C HIS A 277 22.47 -8.12 13.42
N VAL A 278 21.27 -7.71 12.97
CA VAL A 278 20.57 -6.58 13.59
C VAL A 278 19.06 -6.86 13.60
N GLU A 279 18.45 -6.82 14.78
CA GLU A 279 16.97 -6.83 14.91
C GLU A 279 16.42 -5.56 14.28
N THR A 280 15.96 -5.65 13.05
CA THR A 280 15.37 -4.52 12.32
C THR A 280 13.86 -4.78 12.21
N PHE A 281 13.06 -3.76 12.29
CA PHE A 281 11.65 -3.81 11.95
C PHE A 281 11.38 -2.72 10.91
N THR A 282 10.72 -3.10 9.81
CA THR A 282 10.39 -2.17 8.74
C THR A 282 8.91 -2.25 8.42
N LEU A 283 8.29 -1.08 8.31
CA LEU A 283 6.94 -0.90 7.81
C LEU A 283 7.00 0.21 6.76
N LEU A 284 7.11 -0.16 5.50
CA LEU A 284 7.39 0.74 4.41
C LEU A 284 6.37 0.58 3.29
N PHE A 285 6.01 1.71 2.69
CA PHE A 285 5.07 1.81 1.60
C PHE A 285 5.73 2.52 0.42
N ASP A 286 5.52 1.98 -0.78
CA ASP A 286 5.87 2.65 -2.02
C ASP A 286 4.89 3.81 -2.28
N MET A 287 5.41 5.02 -2.41
CA MET A 287 4.57 6.20 -2.61
C MET A 287 3.83 6.22 -3.94
N ASP A 288 4.35 5.58 -5.00
CA ASP A 288 3.61 5.42 -6.25
C ASP A 288 2.32 4.62 -5.98
N LYS A 289 2.42 3.49 -5.26
CA LYS A 289 1.26 2.65 -4.91
C LYS A 289 0.30 3.33 -3.91
N VAL A 290 0.85 4.09 -2.95
CA VAL A 290 0.03 4.85 -2.00
C VAL A 290 -0.80 5.90 -2.74
N PHE A 291 -0.18 6.65 -3.63
CA PHE A 291 -0.85 7.70 -4.38
C PHE A 291 -1.90 7.13 -5.34
N GLU A 292 -1.54 6.08 -6.12
CA GLU A 292 -2.46 5.35 -7.01
C GLU A 292 -3.73 4.93 -6.28
N ARG A 293 -3.57 4.15 -5.18
CA ARG A 293 -4.72 3.62 -4.43
C ARG A 293 -5.53 4.71 -3.77
N PHE A 294 -4.87 5.74 -3.24
CA PHE A 294 -5.55 6.88 -2.64
C PHE A 294 -6.43 7.61 -3.65
N ILE A 295 -5.88 7.99 -4.81
CA ILE A 295 -6.64 8.68 -5.86
C ILE A 295 -7.80 7.83 -6.36
N ALA A 296 -7.57 6.54 -6.62
CA ALA A 296 -8.61 5.65 -7.10
C ALA A 296 -9.77 5.51 -6.09
N ALA A 297 -9.45 5.28 -4.82
CA ALA A 297 -10.47 5.18 -3.77
C ALA A 297 -11.19 6.51 -3.53
N PHE A 298 -10.46 7.61 -3.55
CA PHE A 298 -11.02 8.96 -3.39
C PHE A 298 -12.00 9.30 -4.53
N VAL A 299 -11.61 9.04 -5.78
CA VAL A 299 -12.49 9.25 -6.94
C VAL A 299 -13.76 8.42 -6.84
N GLN A 300 -13.64 7.14 -6.48
CA GLN A 300 -14.82 6.27 -6.33
C GLN A 300 -15.78 6.75 -5.24
N ALA A 301 -15.26 7.21 -4.10
CA ALA A 301 -16.08 7.59 -2.95
C ALA A 301 -16.64 9.01 -3.03
N GLU A 302 -15.85 9.97 -3.53
CA GLU A 302 -16.14 11.40 -3.39
C GLU A 302 -16.48 12.10 -4.72
N VAL A 303 -16.06 11.54 -5.85
CA VAL A 303 -16.22 12.18 -7.16
C VAL A 303 -17.29 11.49 -8.00
N ILE A 304 -17.18 10.18 -8.18
CA ILE A 304 -18.09 9.42 -9.04
C ILE A 304 -19.57 9.55 -8.64
N PRO A 305 -19.94 9.54 -7.34
CA PRO A 305 -21.34 9.72 -6.95
C PRO A 305 -21.96 11.06 -7.37
N LYS A 306 -21.11 12.05 -7.70
CA LYS A 306 -21.54 13.38 -8.14
C LYS A 306 -21.60 13.53 -9.68
N ILE A 307 -21.13 12.55 -10.43
CA ILE A 307 -21.16 12.53 -11.90
C ILE A 307 -22.19 11.48 -12.34
N ASP A 308 -23.38 11.91 -12.65
CA ASP A 308 -24.48 11.02 -13.03
C ASP A 308 -24.10 10.08 -14.18
N GLY A 309 -24.35 8.78 -13.99
CA GLY A 309 -24.05 7.72 -14.97
C GLY A 309 -22.56 7.41 -15.16
N ALA A 310 -21.66 7.96 -14.33
CA ALA A 310 -20.23 7.62 -14.39
C ALA A 310 -19.92 6.35 -13.57
N VAL A 311 -18.97 5.56 -14.08
CA VAL A 311 -18.43 4.38 -13.40
C VAL A 311 -16.92 4.47 -13.40
N ALA A 312 -16.29 4.19 -12.24
CA ALA A 312 -14.83 4.12 -12.10
C ALA A 312 -14.37 2.70 -11.81
N ARG A 313 -13.33 2.24 -12.50
CA ARG A 313 -12.70 0.92 -12.34
C ARG A 313 -11.22 1.09 -11.97
N PRO A 314 -10.86 0.94 -10.68
CA PRO A 314 -9.46 0.94 -10.25
C PRO A 314 -8.69 -0.22 -10.85
N GLN A 315 -7.41 0.03 -11.19
CA GLN A 315 -6.48 -0.97 -11.73
C GLN A 315 -7.03 -1.76 -12.92
N GLY A 316 -7.93 -1.17 -13.69
CA GLY A 316 -8.60 -1.85 -14.79
C GLY A 316 -9.37 -3.12 -14.35
N LYS A 317 -9.84 -3.21 -13.09
CA LYS A 317 -10.56 -4.40 -12.59
C LYS A 317 -11.68 -4.78 -13.55
N GLY A 318 -11.58 -6.01 -14.10
CA GLY A 318 -12.52 -6.54 -15.08
C GLY A 318 -12.27 -6.12 -16.53
N ASP A 319 -11.30 -5.24 -16.82
CA ASP A 319 -10.97 -4.78 -18.18
C ASP A 319 -9.46 -4.63 -18.40
N CYS A 320 -8.67 -5.62 -17.96
CA CYS A 320 -7.26 -5.67 -18.32
C CYS A 320 -7.11 -6.16 -19.76
N ARG A 321 -6.56 -5.32 -20.64
CA ARG A 321 -6.43 -5.61 -22.07
C ARG A 321 -4.98 -5.90 -22.43
N PRO A 322 -4.68 -7.05 -23.09
CA PRO A 322 -3.31 -7.31 -23.54
C PRO A 322 -2.92 -6.36 -24.67
N LEU A 323 -1.70 -5.84 -24.65
CA LEU A 323 -1.19 -5.00 -25.72
C LEU A 323 -0.86 -5.82 -26.97
N PHE A 324 -0.35 -7.03 -26.81
CA PHE A 324 0.01 -7.94 -27.90
C PHE A 324 -0.72 -9.29 -27.74
N HIS A 325 -0.83 -10.01 -28.85
CA HIS A 325 -1.27 -11.39 -28.86
C HIS A 325 -0.13 -12.27 -29.39
N ASP A 326 0.26 -13.28 -28.63
CA ASP A 326 1.21 -14.30 -29.06
C ASP A 326 0.46 -15.40 -29.82
N PRO A 327 0.63 -15.51 -31.14
CA PRO A 327 -0.05 -16.51 -31.95
C PRO A 327 0.41 -17.95 -31.65
N HIS A 328 1.66 -18.13 -31.17
CA HIS A 328 2.19 -19.44 -30.82
C HIS A 328 1.66 -19.92 -29.47
N ALA A 329 1.69 -19.07 -28.46
CA ALA A 329 1.15 -19.38 -27.13
C ALA A 329 -0.38 -19.22 -27.06
N LYS A 330 -1.03 -18.70 -28.10
CA LYS A 330 -2.48 -18.39 -28.18
C LYS A 330 -3.00 -17.59 -27.00
N ARG A 331 -2.20 -16.64 -26.50
CA ARG A 331 -2.54 -15.83 -25.32
C ARG A 331 -2.16 -14.36 -25.51
N GLY A 332 -2.84 -13.51 -24.77
CA GLY A 332 -2.45 -12.11 -24.65
C GLY A 332 -1.13 -11.94 -23.89
N VAL A 333 -0.31 -10.99 -24.33
CA VAL A 333 0.99 -10.68 -23.74
C VAL A 333 1.02 -9.19 -23.41
N LEU A 334 1.67 -8.84 -22.29
CA LEU A 334 1.76 -7.49 -21.76
C LEU A 334 0.36 -6.90 -21.48
N ASN A 335 -0.27 -7.36 -20.42
CA ASN A 335 -1.56 -6.84 -20.00
C ASN A 335 -1.39 -5.39 -19.49
N LEU A 336 -2.12 -4.49 -20.12
CA LEU A 336 -2.22 -3.10 -19.68
C LEU A 336 -3.10 -3.02 -18.44
N LYS A 337 -2.61 -2.28 -17.43
CA LYS A 337 -3.30 -2.05 -16.14
C LYS A 337 -3.28 -0.55 -15.85
N PRO A 338 -4.24 0.22 -16.39
CA PRO A 338 -4.40 1.62 -16.00
C PRO A 338 -4.75 1.74 -14.52
N ASP A 339 -4.24 2.75 -13.84
CA ASP A 339 -4.52 2.98 -12.42
C ASP A 339 -6.01 3.21 -12.18
N LEU A 340 -6.66 3.96 -13.09
CA LEU A 340 -8.10 4.23 -13.01
C LEU A 340 -8.69 4.41 -14.41
N ILE A 341 -9.79 3.73 -14.68
CA ILE A 341 -10.62 3.94 -15.87
C ILE A 341 -11.94 4.57 -15.42
N VAL A 342 -12.33 5.68 -16.03
CA VAL A 342 -13.64 6.29 -15.81
C VAL A 342 -14.44 6.26 -17.11
N GLU A 343 -15.64 5.71 -17.04
CA GLU A 343 -16.54 5.58 -18.18
C GLU A 343 -17.85 6.32 -17.92
N ARG A 344 -18.37 7.01 -18.94
CA ARG A 344 -19.68 7.63 -18.92
C ARG A 344 -20.23 7.78 -20.33
N ALA A 345 -21.47 7.33 -20.56
CA ALA A 345 -22.19 7.47 -21.83
C ALA A 345 -21.35 7.08 -23.07
N GLY A 346 -20.61 5.97 -22.98
CA GLY A 346 -19.74 5.47 -24.06
C GLY A 346 -18.42 6.19 -24.23
N LYS A 347 -18.13 7.21 -23.44
CA LYS A 347 -16.81 7.85 -23.39
C LYS A 347 -15.96 7.22 -22.31
N THR A 348 -14.68 7.03 -22.59
CA THR A 348 -13.67 6.45 -21.68
C THR A 348 -12.57 7.44 -21.43
N LEU A 349 -12.22 7.65 -20.16
CA LEU A 349 -11.04 8.39 -19.72
C LEU A 349 -10.12 7.42 -18.96
N VAL A 350 -8.86 7.39 -19.34
CA VAL A 350 -7.81 6.68 -18.59
C VAL A 350 -7.02 7.68 -17.78
N LEU A 351 -6.90 7.42 -16.48
CA LEU A 351 -6.05 8.16 -15.55
C LEU A 351 -4.90 7.25 -15.10
N ASP A 352 -3.68 7.76 -15.15
CA ASP A 352 -2.48 7.10 -14.66
C ASP A 352 -1.75 8.05 -13.71
N THR A 353 -1.49 7.59 -12.51
CA THR A 353 -0.94 8.41 -11.42
C THR A 353 0.56 8.22 -11.31
N LYS A 354 1.29 9.27 -11.01
CA LYS A 354 2.75 9.20 -10.86
C LYS A 354 3.20 10.04 -9.67
N TRP A 355 3.83 9.40 -8.70
CA TRP A 355 4.47 10.10 -7.57
C TRP A 355 5.87 10.59 -7.97
N LYS A 356 5.93 11.42 -8.99
CA LYS A 356 7.17 11.98 -9.52
C LYS A 356 7.12 13.49 -9.47
N ARG A 357 8.30 14.11 -9.30
CA ARG A 357 8.44 15.55 -9.40
C ARG A 357 8.85 15.93 -10.82
N LEU A 358 7.96 16.61 -11.52
CA LEU A 358 8.32 17.22 -12.79
C LEU A 358 9.15 18.49 -12.53
N SER A 359 10.22 18.67 -13.31
CA SER A 359 11.11 19.83 -13.19
C SER A 359 10.53 21.02 -13.95
N GLU A 360 10.43 22.17 -13.29
CA GLU A 360 10.08 23.43 -13.94
C GLU A 360 11.05 23.77 -15.09
N ALA A 361 12.35 23.52 -14.91
CA ALA A 361 13.38 23.76 -15.91
C ALA A 361 13.18 22.94 -17.20
N LYS A 362 12.45 21.79 -17.14
CA LYS A 362 12.09 20.96 -18.30
C LYS A 362 10.63 21.18 -18.73
N ALA A 363 10.05 22.36 -18.40
CA ALA A 363 8.68 22.70 -18.73
C ALA A 363 7.66 21.61 -18.37
N ALA A 364 7.82 20.98 -17.20
CA ALA A 364 6.94 19.92 -16.66
C ALA A 364 6.67 18.76 -17.65
N ARG A 365 7.64 18.41 -18.50
CA ARG A 365 7.48 17.31 -19.47
C ARG A 365 7.52 15.96 -18.76
N PRO A 366 6.53 15.06 -18.99
CA PRO A 366 6.57 13.68 -18.56
C PRO A 366 7.77 12.91 -19.14
N SER A 367 8.15 11.79 -18.52
CA SER A 367 9.18 10.92 -19.08
C SER A 367 8.68 10.20 -20.33
N ASP A 368 9.60 9.86 -21.25
CA ASP A 368 9.23 9.14 -22.47
C ASP A 368 8.52 7.80 -22.18
N PRO A 369 8.94 6.99 -21.18
CA PRO A 369 8.20 5.79 -20.81
C PRO A 369 6.76 6.05 -20.37
N ASP A 370 6.50 7.13 -19.59
CA ASP A 370 5.15 7.48 -19.18
C ASP A 370 4.28 7.86 -20.39
N LEU A 371 4.85 8.57 -21.37
CA LEU A 371 4.15 8.93 -22.62
C LEU A 371 3.86 7.70 -23.48
N TYR A 372 4.80 6.75 -23.63
CA TYR A 372 4.58 5.49 -24.35
C TYR A 372 3.48 4.65 -23.69
N GLN A 373 3.43 4.63 -22.39
CA GLN A 373 2.39 3.93 -21.63
C GLN A 373 1.01 4.51 -21.93
N LEU A 374 0.86 5.83 -21.88
CA LEU A 374 -0.42 6.48 -22.17
C LEU A 374 -0.82 6.35 -23.64
N TYR A 375 0.15 6.41 -24.55
CA TYR A 375 -0.11 6.17 -25.97
C TYR A 375 -0.69 4.77 -26.19
N ALA A 376 -0.16 3.75 -25.52
CA ALA A 376 -0.70 2.40 -25.57
C ALA A 376 -2.13 2.33 -24.99
N TYR A 377 -2.40 3.08 -23.91
CA TYR A 377 -3.75 3.19 -23.35
C TYR A 377 -4.74 3.83 -24.30
N LEU A 378 -4.40 4.97 -24.93
CA LEU A 378 -5.26 5.62 -25.93
C LEU A 378 -5.75 4.65 -27.00
N HIS A 379 -4.81 3.86 -27.56
CA HIS A 379 -5.14 2.89 -28.61
C HIS A 379 -5.90 1.67 -28.11
N ARG A 380 -5.51 1.14 -26.95
CA ARG A 380 -6.05 -0.15 -26.51
C ARG A 380 -7.40 -0.02 -25.82
N TYR A 381 -7.68 1.13 -25.20
CA TYR A 381 -8.96 1.44 -24.58
C TYR A 381 -9.88 2.28 -25.47
N ASP A 382 -9.44 2.61 -26.69
CA ASP A 382 -10.17 3.41 -27.65
C ASP A 382 -10.71 4.71 -27.03
N CYS A 383 -9.84 5.40 -26.30
CA CYS A 383 -10.19 6.62 -25.59
C CYS A 383 -9.59 7.85 -26.29
N GLU A 384 -10.36 8.93 -26.34
CA GLU A 384 -9.91 10.20 -26.95
C GLU A 384 -8.90 10.92 -26.04
N ARG A 385 -8.92 10.65 -24.72
CA ARG A 385 -8.04 11.27 -23.74
C ARG A 385 -7.53 10.27 -22.71
N ALA A 386 -6.22 10.35 -22.45
CA ALA A 386 -5.56 9.70 -21.31
C ALA A 386 -4.83 10.77 -20.51
N THR A 387 -4.84 10.71 -19.18
CA THR A 387 -4.32 11.77 -18.32
C THR A 387 -3.29 11.22 -17.33
N LEU A 388 -2.11 11.84 -17.32
CA LEU A 388 -1.11 11.70 -16.25
C LEU A 388 -1.45 12.62 -15.11
N LEU A 389 -1.55 12.07 -13.91
CA LEU A 389 -1.87 12.79 -12.70
C LEU A 389 -0.66 12.82 -11.75
N TYR A 390 -0.19 14.01 -11.46
CA TYR A 390 0.95 14.24 -10.56
C TYR A 390 0.52 14.98 -9.29
N PRO A 391 1.24 14.82 -8.16
CA PRO A 391 1.06 15.69 -7.01
C PRO A 391 1.43 17.12 -7.40
N ALA A 392 0.54 18.08 -7.05
CA ALA A 392 0.70 19.48 -7.40
C ALA A 392 1.91 20.11 -6.73
N ARG A 393 2.52 21.05 -7.44
CA ARG A 393 3.40 22.09 -6.95
C ARG A 393 2.82 23.46 -7.27
N ALA A 394 3.10 24.40 -6.44
CA ALA A 394 2.48 25.73 -6.43
C ALA A 394 2.54 26.53 -7.75
N LYS A 395 3.17 26.04 -8.81
CA LYS A 395 3.39 26.83 -10.06
C LYS A 395 3.46 26.01 -11.35
N LEU A 396 2.97 24.77 -11.39
CA LEU A 396 3.00 24.00 -12.63
C LEU A 396 1.68 24.11 -13.39
N ASP A 397 1.76 24.55 -14.65
CA ASP A 397 0.59 24.68 -15.52
C ASP A 397 0.14 23.34 -16.09
N ARG A 398 -1.17 23.23 -16.32
CA ARG A 398 -1.78 22.15 -17.08
C ARG A 398 -1.17 22.07 -18.47
N ARG A 399 -0.98 20.89 -19.01
CA ARG A 399 -0.46 20.67 -20.35
C ARG A 399 -1.22 19.59 -21.08
N ASP A 400 -1.44 19.81 -22.36
CA ASP A 400 -1.98 18.81 -23.27
C ASP A 400 -0.98 18.54 -24.38
N LEU A 401 -0.84 17.25 -24.73
CA LEU A 401 0.02 16.76 -25.78
C LEU A 401 -0.83 15.96 -26.77
N ASP A 402 -0.82 16.33 -28.05
CA ASP A 402 -1.49 15.56 -29.07
C ASP A 402 -0.68 14.31 -29.43
N ALA A 403 -1.28 13.15 -29.26
CA ALA A 403 -0.73 11.88 -29.70
C ALA A 403 -1.01 11.69 -31.20
N LEU A 404 0.02 11.36 -31.98
CA LEU A 404 -0.07 11.22 -33.43
C LEU A 404 -0.16 9.74 -33.84
N ARG A 405 -1.06 9.39 -34.77
CA ARG A 405 -1.28 8.03 -35.26
C ARG A 405 -0.42 7.69 -36.49
N SER A 406 -0.08 8.67 -37.29
CA SER A 406 0.66 8.46 -38.54
C SER A 406 1.64 9.60 -38.83
N LYS A 407 2.53 9.37 -39.84
CA LYS A 407 3.43 10.41 -40.36
C LYS A 407 2.70 11.64 -40.92
N ARG A 408 1.42 11.52 -41.28
CA ARG A 408 0.57 12.61 -41.77
C ARG A 408 0.02 13.49 -40.65
N GLY A 409 0.33 13.21 -39.38
CA GLY A 409 -0.10 13.98 -38.24
C GLY A 409 -1.56 13.76 -37.82
N GLU A 410 -2.17 12.63 -38.23
CA GLU A 410 -3.51 12.25 -37.73
C GLU A 410 -3.46 12.11 -36.21
N LYS A 411 -4.38 12.77 -35.55
CA LYS A 411 -4.51 12.74 -34.09
C LYS A 411 -5.05 11.39 -33.64
N ALA A 412 -4.31 10.71 -32.75
CA ALA A 412 -4.75 9.48 -32.11
C ALA A 412 -5.58 9.76 -30.85
N GLY A 413 -5.37 10.91 -30.22
CA GLY A 413 -5.99 11.35 -28.99
C GLY A 413 -5.15 12.41 -28.31
N THR A 414 -5.51 12.77 -27.08
CA THR A 414 -4.79 13.77 -26.28
C THR A 414 -4.28 13.15 -24.99
N ILE A 415 -3.00 13.39 -24.66
CA ILE A 415 -2.42 13.07 -23.36
C ILE A 415 -2.44 14.33 -22.51
N GLY A 416 -3.28 14.35 -21.48
CA GLY A 416 -3.34 15.42 -20.50
C GLY A 416 -2.30 15.25 -19.39
N VAL A 417 -1.67 16.35 -18.97
CA VAL A 417 -0.84 16.40 -17.77
C VAL A 417 -1.54 17.28 -16.75
N ARG A 418 -1.91 16.72 -15.63
CA ARG A 418 -2.70 17.39 -14.59
C ARG A 418 -2.04 17.22 -13.23
N PHE A 419 -2.34 18.17 -12.35
CA PHE A 419 -1.77 18.24 -11.02
C PHE A 419 -2.88 18.31 -9.97
N VAL A 420 -2.71 17.62 -8.85
CA VAL A 420 -3.62 17.66 -7.70
C VAL A 420 -2.86 18.03 -6.44
N ASP A 421 -3.41 18.96 -5.66
CA ASP A 421 -2.80 19.37 -4.40
C ASP A 421 -3.07 18.32 -3.30
N VAL A 422 -2.00 17.70 -2.85
CA VAL A 422 -1.99 16.76 -1.71
C VAL A 422 -1.20 17.31 -0.52
N SER A 423 -0.78 18.59 -0.57
CA SER A 423 -0.15 19.28 0.55
C SER A 423 -1.16 19.90 1.49
N SER A 424 -2.33 20.29 0.98
CA SER A 424 -3.47 20.77 1.76
C SER A 424 -3.96 19.71 2.74
N PRO A 425 -4.56 20.12 3.88
CA PRO A 425 -4.99 19.17 4.92
C PRO A 425 -6.08 18.20 4.46
N LEU A 426 -5.70 17.04 3.94
CA LEU A 426 -6.61 16.00 3.40
C LEU A 426 -7.57 15.41 4.44
N TRP A 427 -7.31 15.59 5.73
CA TRP A 427 -8.17 15.14 6.83
C TRP A 427 -9.29 16.13 7.18
N THR A 428 -9.31 17.31 6.56
CA THR A 428 -10.32 18.33 6.82
C THR A 428 -11.42 18.31 5.77
N PRO A 429 -12.67 18.72 6.11
CA PRO A 429 -13.73 18.83 5.12
C PRO A 429 -13.36 19.73 3.94
N ASN A 430 -12.71 20.88 4.18
CA ASN A 430 -12.30 21.82 3.14
C ASN A 430 -11.24 21.20 2.21
N GLY A 431 -10.17 20.61 2.75
CA GLY A 431 -9.15 19.95 1.94
C GLY A 431 -9.70 18.79 1.10
N ASN A 432 -10.68 18.05 1.66
CA ASN A 432 -11.41 17.04 0.89
C ASN A 432 -12.24 17.64 -0.25
N ALA A 433 -12.98 18.72 0.03
CA ALA A 433 -13.81 19.37 -0.99
C ALA A 433 -12.97 19.96 -2.12
N ASP A 434 -11.82 20.56 -1.80
CA ASP A 434 -10.91 21.13 -2.79
C ASP A 434 -10.30 20.03 -3.69
N LEU A 435 -9.85 18.92 -3.12
CA LEU A 435 -9.35 17.78 -3.88
C LEU A 435 -10.46 17.14 -4.74
N ALA A 436 -11.68 16.98 -4.18
CA ALA A 436 -12.82 16.45 -4.91
C ALA A 436 -13.19 17.33 -6.11
N ARG A 437 -13.18 18.65 -5.94
CA ARG A 437 -13.44 19.61 -7.02
C ARG A 437 -12.37 19.51 -8.11
N ALA A 438 -11.09 19.53 -7.75
CA ALA A 438 -9.99 19.42 -8.70
C ALA A 438 -10.06 18.10 -9.52
N LEU A 439 -10.35 16.98 -8.88
CA LEU A 439 -10.50 15.69 -9.56
C LEU A 439 -11.77 15.62 -10.42
N ALA A 440 -12.89 16.21 -9.96
CA ALA A 440 -14.12 16.31 -10.74
C ALA A 440 -13.93 17.13 -12.01
N ASP A 441 -13.20 18.26 -11.93
CA ASP A 441 -12.86 19.10 -13.07
C ASP A 441 -11.99 18.32 -14.09
N ILE A 442 -10.97 17.61 -13.62
CA ILE A 442 -10.09 16.79 -14.46
C ILE A 442 -10.87 15.68 -15.17
N ILE A 443 -11.77 15.00 -14.46
CA ILE A 443 -12.58 13.91 -15.02
C ILE A 443 -13.61 14.46 -15.99
N SER A 444 -14.28 15.56 -15.66
CA SER A 444 -15.26 16.21 -16.54
C SER A 444 -14.63 16.70 -17.84
N GLU A 445 -13.48 17.36 -17.73
CA GLU A 445 -12.67 17.76 -18.90
C GLU A 445 -12.26 16.54 -19.74
N GLY A 446 -11.78 15.49 -19.08
CA GLY A 446 -11.36 14.24 -19.72
C GLY A 446 -12.45 13.51 -20.47
N LEU A 447 -13.67 13.56 -19.97
CA LEU A 447 -14.87 12.99 -20.59
C LEU A 447 -15.57 13.97 -21.55
N GLY A 448 -15.08 15.21 -21.69
CA GLY A 448 -15.69 16.24 -22.54
C GLY A 448 -17.08 16.66 -22.07
N LEU A 449 -17.26 16.82 -20.75
CA LEU A 449 -18.51 17.29 -20.15
C LEU A 449 -18.51 18.83 -20.13
N SER A 450 -19.68 19.42 -20.40
CA SER A 450 -19.80 20.88 -20.56
C SER A 450 -19.72 21.66 -19.25
N GLU A 451 -20.02 21.02 -18.12
CA GLU A 451 -19.93 21.60 -16.78
C GLU A 451 -19.45 20.56 -15.76
N PRO A 452 -18.53 20.92 -14.85
CA PRO A 452 -18.20 20.06 -13.73
C PRO A 452 -19.41 19.95 -12.78
N PRO A 453 -19.61 18.81 -12.11
CA PRO A 453 -20.69 18.64 -11.15
C PRO A 453 -20.53 19.63 -9.97
N PRO A 454 -21.63 20.18 -9.43
CA PRO A 454 -21.56 21.06 -8.28
C PRO A 454 -21.00 20.33 -7.07
N VAL A 455 -19.86 20.75 -6.59
CA VAL A 455 -19.28 20.30 -5.32
C VAL A 455 -19.81 21.23 -4.25
N GLU A 456 -20.86 20.82 -3.54
CA GLU A 456 -21.38 21.57 -2.39
C GLU A 456 -20.26 21.76 -1.36
N ALA A 457 -20.12 22.99 -0.89
CA ALA A 457 -19.28 23.27 0.26
C ALA A 457 -19.89 22.56 1.49
N PRO A 458 -19.08 21.95 2.32
CA PRO A 458 -19.59 21.36 3.57
C PRO A 458 -20.23 22.45 4.43
N ALA A 459 -21.46 22.16 4.92
CA ALA A 459 -22.22 23.02 5.82
C ALA A 459 -21.50 23.15 7.19
#